data_9d41ad7c8385404f5a5f5f923a01b1f3
#
_entry.id   9d41ad7c8385404f5a5f5f923a01b1f3
#
_cell.length_a   1.000
_cell.length_b   1.000
_cell.length_c   1.000
_cell.angle_alpha   90.00
_cell.angle_beta   90.00
_cell.angle_gamma   90.00
#
_symmetry.space_group_name_H-M   'P 1'
#
loop_
_entity.id
_entity.type
_entity.pdbx_description
1 polymer ?
#
loop_
_entity_poly.entity_id
_entity_poly.type
_entity_poly.pdbx_seq_one_letter_code
_entity_poly.pdbx_strand_id
1 'polypeptide(L)'
;MNGKKVKYGKIIRGAALSDSSSNSLIVTGKGKLALAELKIQAELNLGAIDNATSIAANCAYKKIGYTNYATAITGEAYRAQFKEVLEWIVSCLNGTLNVSGLYQVQRNIYMHCQGGCDRTGTLSFQLLGLLGVSESDLAKEYELSSFSDVGFGRLRTTTKAVDTYDYVGMVEALKTYSGDTITDKFVSFATTGCGISMDTITSFRNLMLE
;
A
#
# COMPACT_ATOMS: atom_id res chain seq x y z
N MET A 1 -10.21 10.38 12.19
CA MET A 1 -11.27 9.88 11.26
C MET A 1 -12.71 10.33 11.57
N ASN A 2 -12.93 11.17 12.54
CA ASN A 2 -14.27 11.69 12.91
C ASN A 2 -15.40 10.62 12.90
N GLY A 3 -15.13 9.44 13.45
CA GLY A 3 -16.07 8.32 13.50
C GLY A 3 -16.20 7.47 12.23
N LYS A 4 -15.58 7.86 11.12
CA LYS A 4 -15.59 7.07 9.88
C LYS A 4 -14.72 5.83 9.99
N LYS A 5 -15.07 4.80 9.20
CA LYS A 5 -14.33 3.54 9.10
C LYS A 5 -13.68 3.43 7.71
N VAL A 6 -12.58 2.70 7.64
CA VAL A 6 -11.99 2.32 6.34
C VAL A 6 -12.84 1.21 5.74
N LYS A 7 -13.27 1.39 4.49
CA LYS A 7 -14.08 0.41 3.76
C LYS A 7 -13.32 -0.90 3.58
N TYR A 8 -13.98 -2.00 3.92
CA TYR A 8 -13.44 -3.34 3.72
C TYR A 8 -13.38 -3.73 2.24
N GLY A 9 -12.37 -4.51 1.88
CA GLY A 9 -12.26 -5.17 0.57
C GLY A 9 -11.87 -4.27 -0.61
N LYS A 10 -11.62 -2.97 -0.40
CA LYS A 10 -11.21 -2.06 -1.48
C LYS A 10 -9.73 -2.21 -1.82
N ILE A 11 -8.88 -2.30 -0.81
CA ILE A 11 -7.45 -2.56 -0.95
C ILE A 11 -7.10 -3.71 -0.01
N ILE A 12 -6.53 -4.76 -0.57
CA ILE A 12 -6.07 -5.95 0.16
C ILE A 12 -4.55 -6.02 0.01
N ARG A 13 -3.84 -6.24 1.11
CA ARG A 13 -2.39 -6.47 1.07
C ARG A 13 -2.04 -7.93 1.26
N GLY A 14 -0.94 -8.38 0.66
CA GLY A 14 -0.43 -9.72 0.81
C GLY A 14 0.96 -9.91 0.22
N ALA A 15 1.39 -11.18 0.13
CA ALA A 15 2.62 -11.57 -0.49
C ALA A 15 2.49 -11.68 -2.02
N ALA A 16 3.61 -11.84 -2.71
CA ALA A 16 3.63 -12.10 -4.15
C ALA A 16 2.78 -13.32 -4.51
N LEU A 17 2.02 -13.21 -5.59
CA LEU A 17 1.09 -14.25 -6.04
C LEU A 17 1.77 -15.30 -6.92
N SER A 18 2.90 -14.97 -7.52
CA SER A 18 3.73 -15.89 -8.28
C SER A 18 5.19 -15.55 -8.03
N ASP A 19 6.04 -16.55 -7.99
CA ASP A 19 7.47 -16.38 -7.93
C ASP A 19 8.10 -16.96 -9.19
N SER A 20 8.94 -16.19 -9.86
CA SER A 20 9.80 -16.66 -10.94
C SER A 20 11.14 -17.19 -10.41
N SER A 21 11.44 -16.99 -9.15
CA SER A 21 12.57 -17.58 -8.47
C SER A 21 12.16 -18.90 -7.81
N SER A 22 13.05 -19.82 -7.68
CA SER A 22 12.88 -21.21 -7.23
C SER A 22 12.22 -21.43 -5.84
N ASN A 23 11.70 -20.39 -5.21
CA ASN A 23 10.93 -20.46 -3.96
C ASN A 23 9.46 -20.10 -4.18
N SER A 24 8.87 -20.67 -5.18
CA SER A 24 7.54 -20.42 -5.72
C SER A 24 6.41 -20.48 -4.68
N LEU A 25 5.97 -19.32 -4.22
CA LEU A 25 4.63 -19.16 -3.68
C LEU A 25 3.65 -19.09 -4.86
N ILE A 26 3.29 -20.24 -5.39
CA ILE A 26 2.23 -20.32 -6.41
C ILE A 26 0.91 -20.10 -5.69
N VAL A 27 0.13 -19.11 -6.14
CA VAL A 27 -1.24 -18.96 -5.68
C VAL A 27 -2.00 -20.26 -5.89
N THR A 28 -2.37 -20.90 -4.79
CA THR A 28 -3.15 -22.13 -4.82
C THR A 28 -4.52 -21.88 -5.45
N GLY A 29 -5.21 -22.94 -5.90
CA GLY A 29 -6.58 -22.83 -6.38
C GLY A 29 -7.51 -22.15 -5.34
N LYS A 30 -7.31 -22.43 -4.04
CA LYS A 30 -8.04 -21.76 -2.94
C LYS A 30 -7.70 -20.26 -2.85
N GLY A 31 -6.44 -19.88 -3.03
CA GLY A 31 -6.03 -18.47 -3.05
C GLY A 31 -6.67 -17.71 -4.22
N LYS A 32 -6.74 -18.30 -5.41
CA LYS A 32 -7.42 -17.71 -6.57
C LYS A 32 -8.93 -17.53 -6.32
N LEU A 33 -9.58 -18.49 -5.69
CA LEU A 33 -11.00 -18.38 -5.31
C LEU A 33 -11.20 -17.24 -4.31
N ALA A 34 -10.37 -17.12 -3.28
CA ALA A 34 -10.43 -16.03 -2.30
C ALA A 34 -10.28 -14.66 -2.97
N LEU A 35 -9.33 -14.50 -3.90
CA LEU A 35 -9.17 -13.26 -4.66
C LEU A 35 -10.39 -12.94 -5.54
N ALA A 36 -11.01 -13.97 -6.13
CA ALA A 36 -12.24 -13.80 -6.91
C ALA A 36 -13.42 -13.40 -6.03
N GLU A 37 -13.60 -14.00 -4.85
CA GLU A 37 -14.62 -13.63 -3.86
C GLU A 37 -14.47 -12.18 -3.39
N LEU A 38 -13.24 -11.71 -3.20
CA LEU A 38 -12.92 -10.33 -2.89
C LEU A 38 -13.05 -9.38 -4.09
N LYS A 39 -13.41 -9.90 -5.26
CA LYS A 39 -13.58 -9.15 -6.51
C LYS A 39 -12.35 -8.31 -6.86
N ILE A 40 -11.17 -8.89 -6.69
CA ILE A 40 -9.92 -8.23 -7.05
C ILE A 40 -9.82 -8.15 -8.58
N GLN A 41 -9.63 -6.94 -9.09
CA GLN A 41 -9.54 -6.62 -10.52
C GLN A 41 -8.36 -5.69 -10.84
N ALA A 42 -7.52 -5.40 -9.85
CA ALA A 42 -6.29 -4.65 -10.04
C ALA A 42 -5.19 -5.23 -9.14
N GLU A 43 -3.98 -5.34 -9.68
CA GLU A 43 -2.79 -5.81 -8.98
C GLU A 43 -1.72 -4.73 -8.98
N LEU A 44 -1.26 -4.35 -7.78
CA LEU A 44 -0.16 -3.43 -7.57
C LEU A 44 1.06 -4.20 -7.05
N ASN A 45 2.03 -4.42 -7.93
CA ASN A 45 3.28 -5.10 -7.59
C ASN A 45 4.34 -4.07 -7.19
N LEU A 46 4.70 -4.05 -5.92
CA LEU A 46 5.73 -3.18 -5.32
C LEU A 46 7.13 -3.82 -5.36
N GLY A 47 7.24 -5.01 -5.93
CA GLY A 47 8.47 -5.79 -5.97
C GLY A 47 9.39 -5.39 -7.12
N ALA A 48 10.62 -5.92 -7.06
CA ALA A 48 11.60 -5.79 -8.14
C ALA A 48 11.40 -6.81 -9.27
N ILE A 49 10.73 -7.92 -8.97
CA ILE A 49 10.54 -9.04 -9.91
C ILE A 49 9.39 -8.71 -10.87
N ASP A 50 9.64 -8.92 -12.16
CA ASP A 50 8.68 -8.61 -13.22
C ASP A 50 7.81 -9.83 -13.52
N ASN A 51 6.68 -9.88 -12.87
CA ASN A 51 5.68 -10.92 -13.11
C ASN A 51 4.44 -10.28 -13.74
N ALA A 52 3.91 -10.93 -14.77
CA ALA A 52 2.58 -10.60 -15.26
C ALA A 52 1.54 -10.92 -14.17
N THR A 53 0.40 -10.24 -14.22
CA THR A 53 -0.69 -10.54 -13.27
C THR A 53 -1.07 -12.02 -13.32
N SER A 54 -1.18 -12.63 -12.16
CA SER A 54 -1.64 -14.01 -12.00
C SER A 54 -3.11 -14.10 -11.54
N ILE A 55 -3.76 -12.96 -11.31
CA ILE A 55 -5.14 -12.92 -10.79
C ILE A 55 -6.15 -13.28 -11.88
N ALA A 56 -6.17 -12.54 -12.98
CA ALA A 56 -7.04 -12.80 -14.14
C ALA A 56 -6.57 -12.00 -15.36
N ALA A 57 -6.94 -12.45 -16.56
CA ALA A 57 -6.58 -11.80 -17.81
C ALA A 57 -7.10 -10.35 -17.96
N ASN A 58 -8.20 -10.02 -17.28
CA ASN A 58 -8.81 -8.69 -17.24
C ASN A 58 -8.42 -7.86 -15.99
N CYS A 59 -7.44 -8.31 -15.24
CA CYS A 59 -6.91 -7.58 -14.09
C CYS A 59 -5.98 -6.48 -14.55
N ALA A 60 -6.20 -5.26 -14.08
CA ALA A 60 -5.27 -4.16 -14.31
C ALA A 60 -3.99 -4.42 -13.52
N TYR A 61 -2.84 -4.29 -14.16
CA TYR A 61 -1.55 -4.55 -13.54
C TYR A 61 -0.68 -3.30 -13.55
N LYS A 62 -0.11 -2.98 -12.40
CA LYS A 62 0.93 -1.97 -12.27
C LYS A 62 2.08 -2.51 -11.45
N LYS A 63 3.28 -2.39 -12.01
CA LYS A 63 4.53 -2.63 -11.29
C LYS A 63 5.24 -1.32 -11.02
N ILE A 64 5.73 -1.17 -9.82
CA ILE A 64 6.63 -0.10 -9.43
C ILE A 64 7.63 -0.61 -8.39
N GLY A 65 8.92 -0.37 -8.63
CA GLY A 65 9.98 -0.75 -7.69
C GLY A 65 9.96 0.13 -6.45
N TYR A 66 8.94 -0.06 -5.60
CA TYR A 66 8.73 0.76 -4.41
C TYR A 66 9.85 0.53 -3.39
N THR A 67 10.22 1.58 -2.66
CA THR A 67 11.15 1.46 -1.53
C THR A 67 10.43 1.27 -0.20
N ASN A 68 11.16 1.06 0.87
CA ASN A 68 10.58 0.76 2.17
C ASN A 68 11.02 1.73 3.25
N TYR A 69 10.26 1.75 4.34
CA TYR A 69 10.53 2.43 5.61
C TYR A 69 10.81 3.94 5.46
N ALA A 70 11.69 4.48 6.29
CA ALA A 70 12.04 5.90 6.30
C ALA A 70 12.52 6.43 4.94
N THR A 71 13.22 5.59 4.16
CA THR A 71 13.69 5.96 2.82
C THR A 71 12.56 6.34 1.87
N ALA A 72 11.37 5.72 2.00
CA ALA A 72 10.19 6.07 1.21
C ALA A 72 9.65 7.48 1.53
N ILE A 73 9.98 8.02 2.70
CA ILE A 73 9.53 9.33 3.16
C ILE A 73 10.59 10.40 2.90
N THR A 74 11.87 10.09 3.15
CA THR A 74 12.97 11.06 3.06
C THR A 74 13.58 11.18 1.67
N GLY A 75 13.57 10.09 0.89
CA GLY A 75 14.24 10.05 -0.42
C GLY A 75 13.42 10.73 -1.51
N GLU A 76 13.98 11.74 -2.17
CA GLU A 76 13.28 12.54 -3.19
C GLU A 76 12.75 11.70 -4.36
N ALA A 77 13.57 10.79 -4.88
CA ALA A 77 13.17 9.91 -5.98
C ALA A 77 11.99 8.99 -5.62
N TYR A 78 11.84 8.63 -4.34
CA TYR A 78 10.79 7.73 -3.88
C TYR A 78 9.48 8.44 -3.55
N ARG A 79 9.52 9.74 -3.28
CA ARG A 79 8.31 10.57 -3.12
C ARG A 79 7.49 10.65 -4.41
N ALA A 80 8.16 10.72 -5.57
CA ALA A 80 7.48 10.65 -6.86
C ALA A 80 6.77 9.30 -7.08
N GLN A 81 7.35 8.19 -6.59
CA GLN A 81 6.70 6.87 -6.65
C GLN A 81 5.42 6.82 -5.81
N PHE A 82 5.40 7.45 -4.63
CA PHE A 82 4.18 7.51 -3.82
C PHE A 82 3.05 8.27 -4.52
N LYS A 83 3.38 9.39 -5.17
CA LYS A 83 2.40 10.13 -5.97
C LYS A 83 1.83 9.26 -7.08
N GLU A 84 2.70 8.64 -7.88
CA GLU A 84 2.29 7.76 -8.98
C GLU A 84 1.38 6.60 -8.51
N VAL A 85 1.73 5.98 -7.39
CA VAL A 85 0.95 4.89 -6.80
C VAL A 85 -0.41 5.37 -6.32
N LEU A 86 -0.48 6.50 -5.59
CA LEU A 86 -1.75 7.00 -5.07
C LEU A 86 -2.70 7.43 -6.19
N GLU A 87 -2.19 8.10 -7.22
CA GLU A 87 -2.99 8.49 -8.39
C GLU A 87 -3.52 7.26 -9.13
N TRP A 88 -2.72 6.22 -9.29
CA TRP A 88 -3.17 4.96 -9.88
C TRP A 88 -4.23 4.25 -9.01
N ILE A 89 -4.03 4.19 -7.69
CA ILE A 89 -5.02 3.64 -6.75
C ILE A 89 -6.35 4.38 -6.87
N VAL A 90 -6.34 5.71 -6.86
CA VAL A 90 -7.54 6.52 -7.02
C VAL A 90 -8.23 6.22 -8.35
N SER A 91 -7.48 6.12 -9.44
CA SER A 91 -8.05 5.82 -10.76
C SER A 91 -8.65 4.40 -10.87
N CYS A 92 -8.10 3.43 -10.15
CA CYS A 92 -8.70 2.10 -10.02
C CYS A 92 -10.02 2.15 -9.25
N LEU A 93 -10.00 2.79 -8.08
CA LEU A 93 -11.15 2.79 -7.16
C LEU A 93 -12.34 3.60 -7.70
N ASN A 94 -12.10 4.68 -8.45
CA ASN A 94 -13.16 5.50 -9.04
C ASN A 94 -13.58 5.03 -10.44
N GLY A 95 -12.89 4.08 -11.05
CA GLY A 95 -13.22 3.54 -12.37
C GLY A 95 -12.74 4.37 -13.56
N THR A 96 -11.81 5.32 -13.34
CA THR A 96 -11.27 6.17 -14.43
C THR A 96 -9.97 5.62 -15.02
N LEU A 97 -9.45 4.52 -14.48
CA LEU A 97 -8.23 3.92 -14.99
C LEU A 97 -8.40 3.51 -16.46
N ASN A 98 -7.59 4.11 -17.34
CA ASN A 98 -7.56 3.80 -18.76
C ASN A 98 -6.39 2.85 -19.05
N VAL A 99 -6.72 1.60 -19.36
CA VAL A 99 -5.77 0.58 -19.79
C VAL A 99 -6.30 -0.04 -21.08
N SER A 100 -5.46 -0.13 -22.10
CA SER A 100 -5.83 -0.74 -23.38
C SER A 100 -6.36 -2.16 -23.18
N GLY A 101 -7.52 -2.45 -23.78
CA GLY A 101 -8.17 -3.76 -23.66
C GLY A 101 -8.98 -3.99 -22.38
N LEU A 102 -9.05 -3.02 -21.47
CA LEU A 102 -9.86 -3.12 -20.25
C LEU A 102 -10.96 -2.06 -20.21
N TYR A 103 -12.13 -2.44 -19.68
CA TYR A 103 -13.22 -1.50 -19.44
C TYR A 103 -12.87 -0.56 -18.28
N GLN A 104 -13.38 0.68 -18.35
CA GLN A 104 -13.30 1.64 -17.25
C GLN A 104 -14.37 1.29 -16.20
N VAL A 105 -13.97 0.57 -15.17
CA VAL A 105 -14.83 0.17 -14.06
C VAL A 105 -14.09 0.33 -12.74
N GLN A 106 -14.82 0.46 -11.64
CA GLN A 106 -14.24 0.43 -10.30
C GLN A 106 -13.58 -0.93 -10.04
N ARG A 107 -12.38 -0.90 -9.47
CA ARG A 107 -11.59 -2.11 -9.20
C ARG A 107 -11.15 -2.15 -7.75
N ASN A 108 -11.33 -3.30 -7.11
CA ASN A 108 -10.64 -3.60 -5.85
C ASN A 108 -9.20 -4.02 -6.15
N ILE A 109 -8.28 -3.65 -5.28
CA ILE A 109 -6.85 -3.73 -5.52
C ILE A 109 -6.22 -4.76 -4.59
N TYR A 110 -5.38 -5.64 -5.14
CA TYR A 110 -4.43 -6.43 -4.39
C TYR A 110 -3.05 -5.81 -4.49
N MET A 111 -2.46 -5.38 -3.37
CA MET A 111 -1.12 -4.82 -3.34
C MET A 111 -0.14 -5.75 -2.64
N HIS A 112 1.03 -5.92 -3.22
CA HIS A 112 2.02 -6.83 -2.69
C HIS A 112 3.45 -6.40 -3.04
N CYS A 113 4.39 -6.94 -2.29
CA CYS A 113 5.79 -7.08 -2.68
C CYS A 113 6.17 -8.57 -2.63
N GLN A 114 7.36 -8.96 -2.27
CA GLN A 114 7.71 -10.37 -2.13
C GLN A 114 7.00 -11.00 -0.92
N GLY A 115 7.25 -10.51 0.28
CA GLY A 115 6.65 -11.04 1.52
C GLY A 115 5.40 -10.30 2.00
N GLY A 116 4.96 -9.23 1.31
CA GLY A 116 3.81 -8.42 1.74
C GLY A 116 4.06 -7.55 2.98
N CYS A 117 5.28 -7.47 3.46
CA CYS A 117 5.61 -6.89 4.76
C CYS A 117 6.29 -5.53 4.67
N ASP A 118 7.44 -5.43 4.00
CA ASP A 118 8.29 -4.24 4.08
C ASP A 118 7.78 -3.12 3.16
N ARG A 119 7.88 -3.25 1.83
CA ARG A 119 7.39 -2.25 0.86
C ARG A 119 5.89 -2.08 0.95
N THR A 120 5.17 -3.19 1.05
CA THR A 120 3.70 -3.21 1.20
C THR A 120 3.28 -2.61 2.53
N GLY A 121 3.96 -2.92 3.63
CA GLY A 121 3.72 -2.32 4.94
C GLY A 121 4.00 -0.81 4.96
N THR A 122 5.06 -0.37 4.28
CA THR A 122 5.37 1.06 4.13
C THR A 122 4.26 1.79 3.37
N LEU A 123 3.81 1.24 2.26
CA LEU A 123 2.69 1.83 1.51
C LEU A 123 1.40 1.81 2.34
N SER A 124 1.10 0.72 3.06
CA SER A 124 -0.05 0.65 3.99
C SER A 124 0.00 1.77 5.03
N PHE A 125 1.15 1.99 5.66
CA PHE A 125 1.35 3.07 6.62
C PHE A 125 1.04 4.44 6.02
N GLN A 126 1.51 4.72 4.82
CA GLN A 126 1.26 6.00 4.14
C GLN A 126 -0.22 6.17 3.75
N LEU A 127 -0.86 5.14 3.19
CA LEU A 127 -2.27 5.18 2.80
C LEU A 127 -3.20 5.33 4.01
N LEU A 128 -2.99 4.53 5.06
CA LEU A 128 -3.79 4.58 6.28
C LEU A 128 -3.60 5.90 7.04
N GLY A 129 -2.39 6.43 7.06
CA GLY A 129 -2.12 7.75 7.63
C GLY A 129 -2.86 8.87 6.91
N LEU A 130 -2.92 8.85 5.57
CA LEU A 130 -3.74 9.80 4.80
C LEU A 130 -5.24 9.65 5.09
N LEU A 131 -5.73 8.46 5.43
CA LEU A 131 -7.12 8.24 5.83
C LEU A 131 -7.41 8.72 7.26
N GLY A 132 -6.40 9.10 8.02
CA GLY A 132 -6.53 9.56 9.40
C GLY A 132 -6.69 8.42 10.41
N VAL A 133 -6.14 7.26 10.11
CA VAL A 133 -6.05 6.15 11.07
C VAL A 133 -5.17 6.57 12.24
N SER A 134 -5.55 6.19 13.46
CA SER A 134 -4.82 6.55 14.67
C SER A 134 -3.42 5.95 14.69
N GLU A 135 -2.48 6.62 15.35
CA GLU A 135 -1.10 6.13 15.49
C GLU A 135 -1.06 4.73 16.13
N SER A 136 -1.94 4.50 17.12
CA SER A 136 -2.09 3.18 17.74
C SER A 136 -2.53 2.09 16.77
N ASP A 137 -3.44 2.39 15.83
CA ASP A 137 -3.91 1.41 14.87
C ASP A 137 -2.93 1.24 13.69
N LEU A 138 -2.19 2.28 13.33
CA LEU A 138 -1.05 2.18 12.41
C LEU A 138 0.03 1.23 12.96
N ALA A 139 0.32 1.35 14.26
CA ALA A 139 1.27 0.48 14.95
C ALA A 139 0.81 -0.99 14.93
N LYS A 140 -0.45 -1.25 15.28
CA LYS A 140 -1.04 -2.61 15.24
C LYS A 140 -0.99 -3.21 13.84
N GLU A 141 -1.34 -2.42 12.81
CA GLU A 141 -1.30 -2.88 11.41
C GLU A 141 0.10 -3.29 10.99
N TYR A 142 1.11 -2.53 11.40
CA TYR A 142 2.50 -2.88 11.13
C TYR A 142 2.91 -4.17 11.84
N GLU A 143 2.58 -4.33 13.13
CA GLU A 143 2.92 -5.50 13.94
C GLU A 143 2.22 -6.78 13.48
N LEU A 144 1.02 -6.69 12.87
CA LEU A 144 0.32 -7.83 12.28
C LEU A 144 1.15 -8.56 11.21
N SER A 145 2.10 -7.89 10.57
CA SER A 145 3.02 -8.52 9.63
C SER A 145 3.92 -9.58 10.27
N SER A 146 4.06 -9.59 11.60
CA SER A 146 4.79 -10.62 12.35
C SER A 146 4.14 -12.00 12.27
N PHE A 147 2.84 -12.08 12.00
CA PHE A 147 2.08 -13.32 11.87
C PHE A 147 2.09 -13.90 10.46
N SER A 148 2.78 -13.27 9.52
CA SER A 148 2.84 -13.74 8.14
C SER A 148 3.89 -14.83 8.01
N ASP A 149 3.50 -16.04 7.59
CA ASP A 149 4.40 -17.16 7.29
C ASP A 149 5.42 -16.80 6.20
N VAL A 150 5.05 -15.92 5.27
CA VAL A 150 5.92 -15.44 4.19
C VAL A 150 6.68 -14.17 4.55
N GLY A 151 6.48 -13.65 5.76
CA GLY A 151 7.14 -12.44 6.29
C GLY A 151 8.55 -12.66 6.79
N PHE A 152 9.17 -13.78 6.45
CA PHE A 152 10.54 -14.15 6.84
C PHE A 152 10.74 -14.37 8.35
N GLY A 153 9.67 -14.68 9.09
CA GLY A 153 9.72 -15.00 10.53
C GLY A 153 10.25 -13.86 11.41
N ARG A 154 10.26 -12.61 10.91
CA ARG A 154 10.75 -11.46 11.68
C ARG A 154 9.65 -10.91 12.58
N LEU A 155 9.93 -10.82 13.88
CA LEU A 155 9.11 -10.05 14.80
C LEU A 155 9.21 -8.55 14.45
N ARG A 156 8.09 -7.93 14.18
CA ARG A 156 7.98 -6.49 13.96
C ARG A 156 7.48 -5.82 15.23
N THR A 157 8.20 -4.82 15.68
CA THR A 157 7.88 -4.06 16.88
C THR A 157 7.83 -2.57 16.56
N THR A 158 6.98 -1.85 17.29
CA THR A 158 6.82 -0.40 17.17
C THR A 158 7.42 0.36 18.34
N THR A 159 8.01 -0.35 19.30
CA THR A 159 8.51 0.23 20.55
C THR A 159 10.03 0.40 20.59
N LYS A 160 10.77 -0.24 19.69
CA LYS A 160 12.22 -0.19 19.67
C LYS A 160 12.71 0.05 18.24
N ALA A 161 13.56 1.07 18.08
CA ALA A 161 14.34 1.24 16.87
C ALA A 161 15.36 0.10 16.78
N VAL A 162 15.20 -0.75 15.78
CA VAL A 162 16.14 -1.86 15.52
C VAL A 162 17.13 -1.44 14.45
N ASP A 163 16.70 -0.52 13.55
CA ASP A 163 17.49 0.03 12.46
C ASP A 163 16.69 1.17 11.77
N THR A 164 17.25 1.81 10.74
CA THR A 164 16.52 2.72 9.84
C THR A 164 15.41 2.03 9.04
N TYR A 165 15.26 0.72 9.18
CA TYR A 165 14.32 -0.16 8.47
C TYR A 165 13.18 -0.64 9.38
N ASP A 166 12.53 0.29 10.07
CA ASP A 166 11.46 -0.06 11.01
C ASP A 166 10.36 1.02 11.09
N TYR A 167 9.32 0.71 11.89
CA TYR A 167 8.20 1.60 12.13
C TYR A 167 8.64 2.93 12.77
N VAL A 168 9.54 2.86 13.73
CA VAL A 168 10.04 4.06 14.45
C VAL A 168 10.72 5.00 13.47
N GLY A 169 11.56 4.48 12.59
CA GLY A 169 12.21 5.27 11.54
C GLY A 169 11.21 5.95 10.59
N MET A 170 10.10 5.28 10.25
CA MET A 170 9.04 5.89 9.44
C MET A 170 8.36 7.06 10.18
N VAL A 171 8.05 6.87 11.46
CA VAL A 171 7.41 7.91 12.29
C VAL A 171 8.35 9.10 12.46
N GLU A 172 9.63 8.86 12.76
CA GLU A 172 10.62 9.94 12.89
C GLU A 172 10.82 10.71 11.57
N ALA A 173 10.89 10.01 10.44
CA ALA A 173 10.95 10.65 9.14
C ALA A 173 9.71 11.52 8.87
N LEU A 174 8.53 11.06 9.27
CA LEU A 174 7.28 11.81 9.11
C LEU A 174 7.21 13.04 10.02
N LYS A 175 7.84 13.03 11.21
CA LYS A 175 7.89 14.18 12.12
C LYS A 175 8.61 15.40 11.53
N THR A 176 9.39 15.22 10.48
CA THR A 176 10.03 16.34 9.75
C THR A 176 9.05 17.18 8.95
N TYR A 177 7.83 16.69 8.73
CA TYR A 177 6.77 17.43 8.03
C TYR A 177 5.88 18.20 9.00
N SER A 178 5.30 19.30 8.51
CA SER A 178 4.47 20.21 9.31
C SER A 178 3.13 19.56 9.68
N GLY A 179 2.57 19.95 10.82
CA GLY A 179 1.26 19.52 11.29
C GLY A 179 1.25 19.20 12.79
N ASP A 180 0.10 19.37 13.43
CA ASP A 180 -0.07 19.14 14.86
C ASP A 180 -0.36 17.65 15.15
N THR A 181 -1.05 16.98 14.24
CA THR A 181 -1.39 15.55 14.35
C THR A 181 -0.56 14.72 13.38
N ILE A 182 -0.49 13.41 13.64
CA ILE A 182 0.14 12.48 12.71
C ILE A 182 -0.52 12.54 11.31
N THR A 183 -1.84 12.71 11.26
CA THR A 183 -2.60 12.88 10.02
C THR A 183 -2.20 14.11 9.25
N ASP A 184 -2.01 15.25 9.93
CA ASP A 184 -1.57 16.50 9.30
C ASP A 184 -0.18 16.35 8.69
N LYS A 185 0.71 15.62 9.38
CA LYS A 185 2.04 15.31 8.88
C LYS A 185 2.01 14.44 7.62
N PHE A 186 1.10 13.43 7.56
CA PHE A 186 0.89 12.66 6.34
C PHE A 186 0.36 13.51 5.18
N VAL A 187 -0.57 14.43 5.46
CA VAL A 187 -1.07 15.37 4.44
C VAL A 187 0.06 16.29 3.97
N SER A 188 0.84 16.85 4.89
CA SER A 188 1.99 17.68 4.55
C SER A 188 3.05 16.91 3.75
N PHE A 189 3.38 15.67 4.14
CA PHE A 189 4.24 14.79 3.37
C PHE A 189 3.71 14.57 1.95
N ALA A 190 2.42 14.25 1.81
CA ALA A 190 1.82 13.99 0.51
C ALA A 190 1.79 15.26 -0.37
N THR A 191 1.44 16.40 0.18
CA THR A 191 1.29 17.65 -0.59
C THR A 191 2.64 18.32 -0.85
N THR A 192 3.38 18.67 0.19
CA THR A 192 4.66 19.42 0.04
C THR A 192 5.83 18.51 -0.31
N GLY A 193 5.84 17.29 0.22
CA GLY A 193 6.89 16.32 -0.04
C GLY A 193 6.76 15.62 -1.40
N CYS A 194 5.56 15.16 -1.74
CA CYS A 194 5.31 14.36 -2.94
C CYS A 194 4.63 15.13 -4.08
N GLY A 195 4.15 16.35 -3.85
CA GLY A 195 3.43 17.15 -4.85
C GLY A 195 2.06 16.55 -5.24
N ILE A 196 1.40 15.88 -4.30
CA ILE A 196 0.05 15.32 -4.47
C ILE A 196 -0.97 16.43 -4.20
N SER A 197 -1.97 16.57 -5.07
CA SER A 197 -3.01 17.59 -4.88
C SER A 197 -3.95 17.22 -3.72
N MET A 198 -4.52 18.22 -3.05
CA MET A 198 -5.56 18.01 -2.06
C MET A 198 -6.81 17.34 -2.64
N ASP A 199 -7.09 17.56 -3.92
CA ASP A 199 -8.21 16.91 -4.62
C ASP A 199 -7.99 15.40 -4.73
N THR A 200 -6.77 14.96 -5.02
CA THR A 200 -6.40 13.54 -5.04
C THR A 200 -6.57 12.91 -3.65
N ILE A 201 -6.10 13.58 -2.59
CA ILE A 201 -6.25 13.11 -1.21
C ILE A 201 -7.73 13.04 -0.81
N THR A 202 -8.50 14.06 -1.16
CA THR A 202 -9.95 14.11 -0.87
C THR A 202 -10.69 13.00 -1.61
N SER A 203 -10.39 12.79 -2.89
CA SER A 203 -10.94 11.69 -3.68
C SER A 203 -10.62 10.34 -3.06
N PHE A 204 -9.37 10.11 -2.66
CA PHE A 204 -8.96 8.88 -1.99
C PHE A 204 -9.74 8.65 -0.70
N ARG A 205 -9.87 9.68 0.15
CA ARG A 205 -10.65 9.61 1.39
C ARG A 205 -12.12 9.27 1.14
N ASN A 206 -12.76 9.91 0.17
CA ASN A 206 -14.17 9.65 -0.18
C ASN A 206 -14.39 8.23 -0.72
N LEU A 207 -13.43 7.68 -1.44
CA LEU A 207 -13.47 6.31 -1.96
C LEU A 207 -13.27 5.26 -0.87
N MET A 208 -12.46 5.57 0.14
CA MET A 208 -12.01 4.61 1.15
C MET A 208 -12.72 4.70 2.51
N LEU A 209 -13.43 5.80 2.81
CA LEU A 209 -14.08 6.00 4.11
C LEU A 209 -15.61 5.87 4.00
N GLU A 210 -16.22 5.31 5.06
CA GLU A 210 -17.68 5.20 5.26
C GLU A 210 -18.09 5.62 6.66
#